data_200fc6dbddb73daceb1fc4e7fd9ee8e7
#
_entry.id   200fc6dbddb73daceb1fc4e7fd9ee8e7
#
_cell.length_a   1.000
_cell.length_b   1.000
_cell.length_c   1.000
_cell.angle_alpha   90.00
_cell.angle_beta   90.00
_cell.angle_gamma   90.00
#
_symmetry.space_group_name_H-M   'P 1'
#
loop_
_entity.id
_entity.type
_entity.pdbx_description
1 polymer ?
#
loop_
_entity_poly.entity_id
_entity_poly.type
_entity_poly.pdbx_seq_one_letter_code
_entity_poly.pdbx_strand_id
1 'polypeptide(L)'
;MPRKKGITPAEFFRWKRHPFADTRPIKIPYTTQRDQFILDSWEMLLSSGKNFALFGPSGAGKTTLTRHFLSTLDSNLYKTAFIHYGGLMRNGMLKAIADYFGVETTGRNVPLIIKLQRQIANSSPDRLSPCPIFIIDDAHLMERESMMDICSLLVNPHEDKVAACFIMVGDESLPQKLKLQSMASVKTRVTGMFEMKTMDHDESVAFIQFRLENADAPDDLFEQDCLHQIVAHCRGNRRQIMNTCTLLINEAYFRQEKTVGPELIFSCDQIQISE
;
A
#
# COMPACT_ATOMS: atom_id res chain seq x y z
N MET A 1 -14.10 20.35 35.36
CA MET A 1 -15.54 20.23 35.16
C MET A 1 -15.79 19.06 34.21
N PRO A 2 -16.66 18.09 34.54
CA PRO A 2 -17.00 17.02 33.62
C PRO A 2 -17.72 17.61 32.41
N ARG A 3 -17.18 17.35 31.18
CA ARG A 3 -17.86 17.71 29.93
C ARG A 3 -19.23 17.03 29.93
N LYS A 4 -20.31 17.82 29.76
CA LYS A 4 -21.64 17.26 29.43
C LYS A 4 -21.42 16.27 28.28
N LYS A 5 -21.98 15.05 28.38
CA LYS A 5 -22.05 14.10 27.26
C LYS A 5 -22.81 14.77 26.13
N GLY A 6 -22.08 15.42 25.23
CA GLY A 6 -22.63 15.90 23.95
C GLY A 6 -22.95 14.72 23.06
N ILE A 7 -23.81 14.91 22.09
CA ILE A 7 -24.09 13.96 21.01
C ILE A 7 -22.76 13.61 20.33
N THR A 8 -22.48 12.33 20.15
CA THR A 8 -21.25 11.89 19.47
C THR A 8 -21.28 12.24 17.97
N PRO A 9 -20.13 12.42 17.28
CA PRO A 9 -20.13 12.64 15.84
C PRO A 9 -20.92 11.57 15.06
N ALA A 10 -20.87 10.32 15.52
CA ALA A 10 -21.61 9.22 14.90
C ALA A 10 -23.14 9.40 15.00
N GLU A 11 -23.62 9.83 16.15
CA GLU A 11 -25.05 10.13 16.35
C GLU A 11 -25.47 11.41 15.61
N PHE A 12 -24.56 12.40 15.56
CA PHE A 12 -24.83 13.69 14.93
C PHE A 12 -25.00 13.55 13.41
N PHE A 13 -24.06 12.86 12.74
CA PHE A 13 -24.08 12.64 11.29
C PHE A 13 -24.79 11.35 10.87
N ARG A 14 -25.28 10.53 11.82
CA ARG A 14 -26.02 9.29 11.57
C ARG A 14 -25.26 8.23 10.78
N TRP A 15 -23.98 8.06 11.05
CA TRP A 15 -23.17 6.98 10.47
C TRP A 15 -22.87 5.87 11.49
N LYS A 16 -22.56 4.68 11.00
CA LYS A 16 -22.11 3.57 11.86
C LYS A 16 -20.65 3.68 12.24
N ARG A 17 -19.84 4.27 11.38
CA ARG A 17 -18.40 4.50 11.57
C ARG A 17 -17.96 5.77 10.85
N HIS A 18 -16.84 6.36 11.27
CA HIS A 18 -16.30 7.52 10.57
C HIS A 18 -15.89 7.13 9.14
N PRO A 19 -16.41 7.78 8.08
CA PRO A 19 -16.19 7.38 6.69
C PRO A 19 -14.71 7.36 6.29
N PHE A 20 -13.94 8.31 6.78
CA PHE A 20 -12.54 8.52 6.42
C PHE A 20 -11.56 8.07 7.53
N ALA A 21 -11.96 7.16 8.42
CA ALA A 21 -11.06 6.61 9.43
C ALA A 21 -10.07 5.59 8.83
N ASP A 22 -8.81 5.67 9.29
CA ASP A 22 -7.76 4.71 8.95
C ASP A 22 -7.73 3.49 9.89
N THR A 23 -8.43 3.57 11.03
CA THR A 23 -8.37 2.55 12.08
C THR A 23 -9.02 1.21 11.71
N ARG A 24 -9.86 1.19 10.69
CA ARG A 24 -10.56 -0.01 10.21
C ARG A 24 -10.51 -0.06 8.70
N PRO A 25 -9.59 -0.84 8.10
CA PRO A 25 -9.52 -0.98 6.66
C PRO A 25 -10.81 -1.59 6.10
N ILE A 26 -11.24 -1.08 4.96
CA ILE A 26 -12.34 -1.66 4.19
C ILE A 26 -11.81 -2.96 3.58
N LYS A 27 -12.59 -4.05 3.67
CA LYS A 27 -12.17 -5.37 3.15
C LYS A 27 -11.82 -5.33 1.66
N ILE A 28 -12.67 -4.67 0.87
CA ILE A 28 -12.46 -4.49 -0.57
C ILE A 28 -12.28 -2.98 -0.76
N PRO A 29 -11.07 -2.50 -1.04
CA PRO A 29 -10.84 -1.07 -1.25
C PRO A 29 -11.46 -0.60 -2.57
N TYR A 30 -11.69 0.71 -2.68
CA TYR A 30 -12.03 1.32 -3.95
C TYR A 30 -10.89 1.13 -4.96
N THR A 31 -11.22 0.61 -6.14
CA THR A 31 -10.28 0.40 -7.24
C THR A 31 -10.79 1.11 -8.49
N THR A 32 -9.91 1.82 -9.16
CA THR A 32 -10.18 2.40 -10.49
C THR A 32 -10.00 1.32 -11.57
N GLN A 33 -10.40 1.61 -12.80
CA GLN A 33 -10.12 0.70 -13.92
C GLN A 33 -8.61 0.46 -14.11
N ARG A 34 -7.79 1.48 -13.86
CA ARG A 34 -6.32 1.35 -13.90
C ARG A 34 -5.79 0.47 -12.79
N ASP A 35 -6.34 0.59 -11.59
CA ASP A 35 -5.97 -0.28 -10.47
C ASP A 35 -6.32 -1.74 -10.79
N GLN A 36 -7.50 -1.99 -11.37
CA GLN A 36 -7.90 -3.33 -11.77
C GLN A 36 -6.97 -3.92 -12.82
N PHE A 37 -6.59 -3.14 -13.84
CA PHE A 37 -5.60 -3.57 -14.83
C PHE A 37 -4.26 -3.96 -14.20
N ILE A 38 -3.82 -3.22 -13.18
CA ILE A 38 -2.60 -3.55 -12.42
C ILE A 38 -2.78 -4.90 -11.71
N LEU A 39 -3.89 -5.11 -11.01
CA LEU A 39 -4.18 -6.35 -10.30
C LEU A 39 -4.19 -7.56 -11.23
N ASP A 40 -4.89 -7.47 -12.36
CA ASP A 40 -4.98 -8.53 -13.36
C ASP A 40 -3.59 -8.86 -13.96
N SER A 41 -2.80 -7.82 -14.25
CA SER A 41 -1.42 -7.97 -14.74
C SER A 41 -0.52 -8.65 -13.71
N TRP A 42 -0.68 -8.32 -12.43
CA TRP A 42 0.11 -8.92 -11.34
C TRP A 42 -0.20 -10.40 -11.16
N GLU A 43 -1.46 -10.79 -11.27
CA GLU A 43 -1.85 -12.20 -11.20
C GLU A 43 -1.18 -13.02 -12.32
N MET A 44 -1.21 -12.50 -13.56
CA MET A 44 -0.54 -13.13 -14.70
C MET A 44 0.99 -13.23 -14.54
N LEU A 45 1.63 -12.17 -14.04
CA LEU A 45 3.08 -12.17 -13.83
C LEU A 45 3.46 -13.13 -12.70
N LEU A 46 2.71 -13.11 -11.60
CA LEU A 46 3.00 -13.97 -10.45
C LEU A 46 2.81 -15.45 -10.79
N SER A 47 1.76 -15.83 -11.51
CA SER A 47 1.53 -17.20 -11.97
C SER A 47 2.66 -17.71 -12.89
N SER A 48 3.35 -16.78 -13.55
CA SER A 48 4.51 -17.07 -14.40
C SER A 48 5.85 -16.98 -13.65
N GLY A 49 5.84 -16.83 -12.32
CA GLY A 49 7.06 -16.72 -11.50
C GLY A 49 7.85 -15.43 -11.76
N LYS A 50 7.20 -14.34 -12.14
CA LYS A 50 7.85 -13.08 -12.49
C LYS A 50 7.77 -12.06 -11.35
N ASN A 51 8.78 -11.20 -11.29
CA ASN A 51 8.88 -10.12 -10.33
C ASN A 51 8.45 -8.80 -10.98
N PHE A 52 7.90 -7.90 -10.19
CA PHE A 52 7.41 -6.63 -10.70
C PHE A 52 7.50 -5.52 -9.64
N ALA A 53 7.32 -4.29 -10.08
CA ALA A 53 7.34 -3.12 -9.22
C ALA A 53 6.11 -2.24 -9.42
N LEU A 54 5.61 -1.67 -8.33
CA LEU A 54 4.60 -0.62 -8.29
C LEU A 54 5.24 0.67 -7.81
N PHE A 55 5.02 1.76 -8.52
CA PHE A 55 5.52 3.07 -8.12
C PHE A 55 4.46 4.16 -8.36
N GLY A 56 4.66 5.32 -7.77
CA GLY A 56 3.77 6.47 -7.91
C GLY A 56 3.80 7.39 -6.70
N PRO A 57 3.04 8.49 -6.71
CA PRO A 57 3.11 9.50 -5.66
C PRO A 57 2.71 8.96 -4.30
N SER A 58 3.25 9.57 -3.24
CA SER A 58 2.86 9.25 -1.88
C SER A 58 1.36 9.52 -1.68
N GLY A 59 0.68 8.63 -0.98
CA GLY A 59 -0.77 8.75 -0.75
C GLY A 59 -1.67 8.30 -1.91
N ALA A 60 -1.13 7.82 -3.04
CA ALA A 60 -1.92 7.28 -4.14
C ALA A 60 -2.65 5.96 -3.80
N GLY A 61 -2.26 5.26 -2.73
CA GLY A 61 -2.92 4.02 -2.31
C GLY A 61 -2.15 2.74 -2.65
N LYS A 62 -0.87 2.83 -3.03
CA LYS A 62 -0.01 1.69 -3.40
C LYS A 62 -0.02 0.55 -2.39
N THR A 63 0.23 0.87 -1.12
CA THR A 63 0.25 -0.13 -0.03
C THR A 63 -1.12 -0.77 0.16
N THR A 64 -2.20 0.00 0.00
CA THR A 64 -3.59 -0.52 0.09
C THR A 64 -3.88 -1.48 -1.06
N LEU A 65 -3.55 -1.11 -2.30
CA LEU A 65 -3.71 -1.96 -3.48
C LEU A 65 -2.90 -3.25 -3.34
N THR A 66 -1.65 -3.14 -2.91
CA THR A 66 -0.77 -4.29 -2.69
C THR A 66 -1.34 -5.24 -1.64
N ARG A 67 -1.79 -4.73 -0.49
CA ARG A 67 -2.41 -5.55 0.56
C ARG A 67 -3.70 -6.21 0.09
N HIS A 68 -4.49 -5.50 -0.71
CA HIS A 68 -5.69 -6.08 -1.32
C HIS A 68 -5.32 -7.26 -2.23
N PHE A 69 -4.37 -7.07 -3.15
CA PHE A 69 -3.86 -8.15 -4.00
C PHE A 69 -3.41 -9.37 -3.19
N LEU A 70 -2.61 -9.16 -2.14
CA LEU A 70 -2.15 -10.26 -1.30
C LEU A 70 -3.28 -11.00 -0.60
N SER A 71 -4.38 -10.30 -0.27
CA SER A 71 -5.55 -10.92 0.36
C SER A 71 -6.37 -11.79 -0.59
N THR A 72 -6.17 -11.67 -1.91
CA THR A 72 -6.84 -12.50 -2.93
C THR A 72 -6.04 -13.75 -3.29
N LEU A 73 -4.75 -13.82 -2.91
CA LEU A 73 -3.89 -14.95 -3.24
C LEU A 73 -4.25 -16.21 -2.44
N ASP A 74 -4.21 -17.35 -3.13
CA ASP A 74 -4.38 -18.66 -2.47
C ASP A 74 -3.16 -18.98 -1.58
N SER A 75 -3.39 -19.09 -0.28
CA SER A 75 -2.37 -19.40 0.72
C SER A 75 -1.74 -20.80 0.56
N ASN A 76 -2.37 -21.70 -0.20
CA ASN A 76 -1.79 -22.99 -0.53
C ASN A 76 -0.75 -22.89 -1.65
N LEU A 77 -0.86 -21.86 -2.51
CA LEU A 77 0.05 -21.64 -3.62
C LEU A 77 1.16 -20.62 -3.27
N TYR A 78 0.85 -19.67 -2.39
CA TYR A 78 1.75 -18.54 -2.11
C TYR A 78 1.89 -18.28 -0.61
N LYS A 79 3.12 -18.05 -0.19
CA LYS A 79 3.46 -17.61 1.16
C LYS A 79 4.03 -16.20 1.10
N THR A 80 3.27 -15.21 1.59
CA THR A 80 3.61 -13.78 1.43
C THR A 80 4.31 -13.21 2.65
N ALA A 81 5.44 -12.53 2.46
CA ALA A 81 6.17 -11.77 3.49
C ALA A 81 6.12 -10.28 3.14
N PHE A 82 5.39 -9.49 3.93
CA PHE A 82 5.29 -8.04 3.76
C PHE A 82 6.32 -7.33 4.63
N ILE A 83 7.25 -6.63 3.99
CA ILE A 83 8.36 -5.94 4.63
C ILE A 83 8.23 -4.44 4.33
N HIS A 84 8.04 -3.66 5.37
CA HIS A 84 8.12 -2.21 5.28
C HIS A 84 9.59 -1.81 5.47
N TYR A 85 10.23 -1.35 4.40
CA TYR A 85 11.69 -1.09 4.42
C TYR A 85 12.05 0.22 5.13
N GLY A 86 11.11 1.15 5.31
CA GLY A 86 11.36 2.44 5.93
C GLY A 86 12.20 2.36 7.20
N GLY A 87 13.45 2.85 7.14
CA GLY A 87 14.39 2.83 8.27
C GLY A 87 15.10 1.50 8.53
N LEU A 88 14.88 0.46 7.73
CA LEU A 88 15.65 -0.78 7.83
C LEU A 88 16.98 -0.65 7.08
N MET A 89 18.06 -1.10 7.71
CA MET A 89 19.33 -1.36 7.04
C MET A 89 19.35 -2.81 6.50
N ARG A 90 20.34 -3.14 5.66
CA ARG A 90 20.52 -4.47 5.06
C ARG A 90 20.32 -5.64 6.03
N ASN A 91 20.98 -5.60 7.17
CA ASN A 91 20.85 -6.67 8.18
C ASN A 91 19.45 -6.73 8.81
N GLY A 92 18.76 -5.59 8.95
CA GLY A 92 17.39 -5.53 9.45
C GLY A 92 16.43 -6.22 8.49
N MET A 93 16.58 -5.98 7.20
CA MET A 93 15.77 -6.63 6.16
C MET A 93 15.98 -8.15 6.15
N LEU A 94 17.22 -8.63 6.16
CA LEU A 94 17.50 -10.07 6.20
C LEU A 94 16.95 -10.73 7.46
N LYS A 95 17.00 -10.04 8.62
CA LYS A 95 16.39 -10.53 9.85
C LYS A 95 14.87 -10.59 9.77
N ALA A 96 14.22 -9.59 9.18
CA ALA A 96 12.77 -9.60 8.97
C ALA A 96 12.32 -10.77 8.07
N ILE A 97 13.09 -11.07 7.01
CA ILE A 97 12.86 -12.24 6.17
C ILE A 97 13.09 -13.54 6.96
N ALA A 98 14.14 -13.59 7.77
CA ALA A 98 14.47 -14.76 8.58
C ALA A 98 13.40 -15.09 9.61
N ASP A 99 12.89 -14.07 10.30
CA ASP A 99 11.79 -14.20 11.25
C ASP A 99 10.54 -14.81 10.58
N TYR A 100 10.22 -14.30 9.39
CA TYR A 100 9.10 -14.82 8.61
C TYR A 100 9.22 -16.30 8.22
N PHE A 101 10.44 -16.77 7.95
CA PHE A 101 10.71 -18.18 7.62
C PHE A 101 11.05 -19.04 8.83
N GLY A 102 11.08 -18.48 10.04
CA GLY A 102 11.51 -19.16 11.24
C GLY A 102 12.99 -19.56 11.22
N VAL A 103 13.83 -18.79 10.48
CA VAL A 103 15.28 -19.04 10.40
C VAL A 103 15.97 -18.35 11.57
N GLU A 104 16.76 -19.12 12.30
CA GLU A 104 17.52 -18.59 13.43
C GLU A 104 18.55 -17.56 12.97
N THR A 105 18.46 -16.34 13.54
CA THR A 105 19.33 -15.21 13.19
C THR A 105 20.64 -15.20 13.98
N THR A 106 20.77 -16.05 14.99
CA THR A 106 21.95 -16.19 15.83
C THR A 106 22.94 -17.21 15.26
N GLY A 107 24.19 -17.14 15.68
CA GLY A 107 25.29 -18.02 15.23
C GLY A 107 26.19 -17.35 14.21
N ARG A 108 27.53 -17.49 14.45
CA ARG A 108 28.58 -16.78 13.68
C ARG A 108 29.11 -17.54 12.49
N ASN A 109 28.81 -18.83 12.38
CA ASN A 109 29.50 -19.71 11.43
C ASN A 109 28.97 -19.67 9.99
N VAL A 110 27.71 -19.28 9.78
CA VAL A 110 27.10 -19.20 8.45
C VAL A 110 26.41 -17.85 8.28
N PRO A 111 26.72 -17.09 7.24
CA PRO A 111 26.03 -15.84 6.94
C PRO A 111 24.52 -16.03 6.80
N LEU A 112 23.73 -15.07 7.31
CA LEU A 112 22.27 -15.15 7.33
C LEU A 112 21.67 -15.32 5.93
N ILE A 113 22.23 -14.66 4.93
CA ILE A 113 21.81 -14.80 3.53
C ILE A 113 21.90 -16.25 3.03
N ILE A 114 22.93 -16.99 3.41
CA ILE A 114 23.11 -18.40 3.02
C ILE A 114 22.10 -19.29 3.74
N LYS A 115 21.83 -19.01 5.02
CA LYS A 115 20.80 -19.74 5.76
C LYS A 115 19.42 -19.56 5.09
N LEU A 116 19.11 -18.32 4.70
CA LEU A 116 17.88 -17.98 4.01
C LEU A 116 17.76 -18.65 2.64
N GLN A 117 18.81 -18.61 1.82
CA GLN A 117 18.84 -19.29 0.52
C GLN A 117 18.55 -20.80 0.67
N ARG A 118 19.18 -21.47 1.63
CA ARG A 118 18.95 -22.88 1.91
C ARG A 118 17.51 -23.15 2.36
N GLN A 119 16.99 -22.31 3.24
CA GLN A 119 15.60 -22.47 3.75
C GLN A 119 14.58 -22.28 2.64
N ILE A 120 14.74 -21.26 1.81
CA ILE A 120 13.86 -20.96 0.67
C ILE A 120 13.94 -22.08 -0.38
N ALA A 121 15.16 -22.53 -0.72
CA ALA A 121 15.34 -23.65 -1.64
C ALA A 121 14.69 -24.95 -1.13
N ASN A 122 14.83 -25.25 0.16
CA ASN A 122 14.22 -26.44 0.79
C ASN A 122 12.69 -26.34 0.90
N SER A 123 12.12 -25.12 0.90
CA SER A 123 10.68 -24.91 0.90
C SER A 123 10.03 -25.08 -0.48
N SER A 124 10.84 -25.20 -1.54
CA SER A 124 10.40 -25.23 -2.94
C SER A 124 10.57 -26.58 -3.70
N PRO A 125 10.87 -27.74 -3.08
CA PRO A 125 11.22 -28.94 -3.88
C PRO A 125 10.03 -29.63 -4.52
N ASP A 126 8.84 -29.53 -3.96
CA ASP A 126 7.63 -30.18 -4.50
C ASP A 126 6.51 -29.18 -4.68
N ARG A 127 5.68 -29.36 -5.72
CA ARG A 127 4.47 -28.56 -6.03
C ARG A 127 3.47 -28.41 -4.87
N LEU A 128 3.79 -28.96 -3.69
CA LEU A 128 3.01 -28.94 -2.45
C LEU A 128 3.44 -27.82 -1.49
N SER A 129 4.56 -27.14 -1.72
CA SER A 129 5.00 -26.02 -0.86
C SER A 129 4.68 -24.68 -1.50
N PRO A 130 4.05 -23.74 -0.76
CA PRO A 130 3.70 -22.42 -1.30
C PRO A 130 4.95 -21.63 -1.70
N CYS A 131 4.88 -20.99 -2.90
CA CYS A 131 5.95 -20.14 -3.40
C CYS A 131 6.08 -18.89 -2.51
N PRO A 132 7.27 -18.58 -1.98
CA PRO A 132 7.51 -17.38 -1.21
C PRO A 132 7.42 -16.14 -2.07
N ILE A 133 6.70 -15.11 -1.58
CA ILE A 133 6.62 -13.79 -2.19
C ILE A 133 7.10 -12.76 -1.18
N PHE A 134 8.13 -12.00 -1.52
CA PHE A 134 8.60 -10.87 -0.73
C PHE A 134 7.99 -9.58 -1.25
N ILE A 135 7.21 -8.92 -0.42
CA ILE A 135 6.70 -7.59 -0.73
C ILE A 135 7.55 -6.60 0.06
N ILE A 136 8.15 -5.66 -0.67
CA ILE A 136 9.03 -4.65 -0.08
C ILE A 136 8.41 -3.29 -0.34
N ASP A 137 7.75 -2.79 0.71
CA ASP A 137 7.19 -1.43 0.70
C ASP A 137 8.31 -0.41 1.00
N ASP A 138 8.22 0.77 0.42
CA ASP A 138 9.26 1.80 0.40
C ASP A 138 10.60 1.33 -0.20
N ALA A 139 10.53 0.47 -1.22
CA ALA A 139 11.72 -0.08 -1.89
C ALA A 139 12.64 0.99 -2.51
N HIS A 140 12.13 2.19 -2.77
CA HIS A 140 12.95 3.32 -3.22
C HIS A 140 14.01 3.74 -2.19
N LEU A 141 13.81 3.45 -0.90
CA LEU A 141 14.77 3.70 0.19
C LEU A 141 15.84 2.61 0.30
N MET A 142 15.66 1.44 -0.34
CA MET A 142 16.59 0.33 -0.21
C MET A 142 17.97 0.69 -0.72
N GLU A 143 19.00 0.28 0.02
CA GLU A 143 20.38 0.29 -0.45
C GLU A 143 20.56 -0.73 -1.59
N ARG A 144 21.56 -0.49 -2.44
CA ARG A 144 21.90 -1.40 -3.54
C ARG A 144 22.16 -2.83 -3.06
N GLU A 145 22.93 -2.96 -2.00
CA GLU A 145 23.31 -4.25 -1.40
C GLU A 145 22.09 -5.03 -0.93
N SER A 146 21.11 -4.35 -0.35
CA SER A 146 19.84 -4.94 0.07
C SER A 146 19.03 -5.45 -1.13
N MET A 147 18.97 -4.69 -2.22
CA MET A 147 18.30 -5.13 -3.45
C MET A 147 19.01 -6.34 -4.08
N MET A 148 20.35 -6.37 -4.04
CA MET A 148 21.13 -7.52 -4.52
C MET A 148 20.89 -8.77 -3.67
N ASP A 149 20.77 -8.62 -2.36
CA ASP A 149 20.45 -9.73 -1.46
C ASP A 149 19.07 -10.33 -1.79
N ILE A 150 18.05 -9.51 -1.98
CA ILE A 150 16.73 -10.01 -2.43
C ILE A 150 16.86 -10.78 -3.73
N CYS A 151 17.58 -10.25 -4.71
CA CYS A 151 17.79 -10.94 -5.97
C CYS A 151 18.50 -12.29 -5.81
N SER A 152 19.39 -12.42 -4.82
CA SER A 152 20.08 -13.69 -4.55
C SER A 152 19.17 -14.75 -3.92
N LEU A 153 18.10 -14.34 -3.23
CA LEU A 153 17.09 -15.23 -2.63
C LEU A 153 16.13 -15.83 -3.66
N LEU A 154 16.06 -15.25 -4.88
CA LEU A 154 15.14 -15.72 -5.92
C LEU A 154 15.64 -16.98 -6.66
N VAL A 155 16.94 -17.26 -6.54
CA VAL A 155 17.59 -18.35 -7.28
C VAL A 155 17.71 -19.57 -6.40
N ASN A 156 17.18 -20.69 -6.87
CA ASN A 156 17.47 -21.99 -6.25
C ASN A 156 18.87 -22.43 -6.67
N PRO A 157 19.83 -22.61 -5.74
CA PRO A 157 21.18 -23.03 -6.09
C PRO A 157 21.29 -24.47 -6.60
N HIS A 158 20.23 -25.26 -6.46
CA HIS A 158 20.21 -26.70 -6.76
C HIS A 158 19.36 -27.06 -7.98
N GLU A 159 18.48 -26.16 -8.43
CA GLU A 159 17.56 -26.41 -9.52
C GLU A 159 17.36 -25.16 -10.37
N ASP A 160 17.12 -25.32 -11.66
CA ASP A 160 16.76 -24.25 -12.61
C ASP A 160 15.30 -23.79 -12.40
N LYS A 161 14.92 -23.52 -11.16
CA LYS A 161 13.58 -23.06 -10.79
C LYS A 161 13.66 -21.74 -10.03
N VAL A 162 12.60 -20.96 -10.15
CA VAL A 162 12.40 -19.77 -9.32
C VAL A 162 12.11 -20.21 -7.88
N ALA A 163 12.97 -19.81 -6.95
CA ALA A 163 12.83 -20.15 -5.54
C ALA A 163 11.82 -19.26 -4.81
N ALA A 164 11.68 -18.00 -5.24
CA ALA A 164 10.78 -17.00 -4.68
C ALA A 164 10.49 -15.90 -5.70
N CYS A 165 9.46 -15.12 -5.46
CA CYS A 165 9.15 -13.90 -6.20
C CYS A 165 9.28 -12.67 -5.31
N PHE A 166 9.44 -11.47 -5.90
CA PHE A 166 9.34 -10.22 -5.17
C PHE A 166 8.43 -9.20 -5.86
N ILE A 167 7.84 -8.34 -5.04
CA ILE A 167 7.09 -7.16 -5.46
C ILE A 167 7.73 -5.97 -4.78
N MET A 168 8.26 -5.02 -5.56
CA MET A 168 8.78 -3.76 -5.05
C MET A 168 7.70 -2.69 -5.11
N VAL A 169 7.46 -2.00 -4.00
CA VAL A 169 6.54 -0.87 -3.94
C VAL A 169 7.33 0.36 -3.53
N GLY A 170 7.22 1.45 -4.28
CA GLY A 170 7.99 2.65 -4.01
C GLY A 170 7.34 3.93 -4.53
N ASP A 171 8.03 5.04 -4.35
CA ASP A 171 7.64 6.31 -4.93
C ASP A 171 8.13 6.47 -6.39
N GLU A 172 7.99 7.67 -6.93
CA GLU A 172 8.37 8.02 -8.31
C GLU A 172 9.90 7.96 -8.55
N SER A 173 10.71 7.88 -7.50
CA SER A 173 12.16 7.73 -7.61
C SER A 173 12.60 6.28 -7.86
N LEU A 174 11.75 5.29 -7.56
CA LEU A 174 12.07 3.87 -7.73
C LEU A 174 12.45 3.49 -9.18
N PRO A 175 11.70 3.90 -10.22
CA PRO A 175 12.07 3.64 -11.61
C PRO A 175 13.43 4.26 -12.00
N GLN A 176 13.70 5.47 -11.52
CA GLN A 176 14.95 6.16 -11.79
C GLN A 176 16.14 5.44 -11.13
N LYS A 177 15.96 5.01 -9.89
CA LYS A 177 16.95 4.20 -9.16
C LYS A 177 17.27 2.90 -9.91
N LEU A 178 16.27 2.18 -10.39
CA LEU A 178 16.45 0.93 -11.13
C LEU A 178 17.10 1.14 -12.51
N LYS A 179 17.06 2.36 -13.06
CA LYS A 179 17.76 2.70 -14.34
C LYS A 179 19.28 2.88 -14.17
N LEU A 180 19.78 3.05 -12.95
CA LEU A 180 21.21 3.21 -12.71
C LEU A 180 21.99 1.97 -13.19
N GLN A 181 23.15 2.16 -13.79
CA GLN A 181 24.01 1.06 -14.26
C GLN A 181 24.36 0.08 -13.12
N SER A 182 24.55 0.59 -11.92
CA SER A 182 24.82 -0.21 -10.72
C SER A 182 23.66 -1.13 -10.32
N MET A 183 22.46 -0.91 -10.85
CA MET A 183 21.25 -1.70 -10.60
C MET A 183 20.87 -2.63 -11.76
N ALA A 184 21.71 -2.78 -12.77
CA ALA A 184 21.40 -3.56 -13.97
C ALA A 184 20.94 -5.00 -13.64
N SER A 185 21.60 -5.67 -12.69
CA SER A 185 21.24 -7.03 -12.27
C SER A 185 19.89 -7.12 -11.54
N VAL A 186 19.48 -6.07 -10.84
CA VAL A 186 18.13 -5.97 -10.21
C VAL A 186 17.10 -5.69 -11.29
N LYS A 187 17.38 -4.71 -12.16
CA LYS A 187 16.49 -4.29 -13.25
C LYS A 187 16.11 -5.45 -14.16
N THR A 188 17.07 -6.30 -14.53
CA THR A 188 16.81 -7.46 -15.42
C THR A 188 15.89 -8.50 -14.79
N ARG A 189 15.71 -8.49 -13.48
CA ARG A 189 14.80 -9.38 -12.75
C ARG A 189 13.39 -8.80 -12.56
N VAL A 190 13.22 -7.50 -12.78
CA VAL A 190 11.90 -6.82 -12.72
C VAL A 190 11.27 -6.89 -14.10
N THR A 191 10.29 -7.74 -14.28
CA THR A 191 9.62 -7.97 -15.57
C THR A 191 8.62 -6.85 -15.90
N GLY A 192 7.87 -6.38 -14.90
CA GLY A 192 6.86 -5.34 -15.07
C GLY A 192 7.09 -4.16 -14.10
N MET A 193 6.85 -2.95 -14.59
CA MET A 193 6.85 -1.74 -13.77
C MET A 193 5.52 -1.02 -14.00
N PHE A 194 4.75 -0.88 -12.93
CA PHE A 194 3.39 -0.32 -12.95
C PHE A 194 3.37 1.02 -12.24
N GLU A 195 2.76 2.01 -12.87
CA GLU A 195 2.58 3.33 -12.29
C GLU A 195 1.17 3.45 -11.72
N MET A 196 1.08 3.68 -10.41
CA MET A 196 -0.16 4.05 -9.76
C MET A 196 -0.29 5.57 -9.76
N LYS A 197 -1.22 6.08 -10.55
CA LYS A 197 -1.49 7.53 -10.66
C LYS A 197 -2.48 7.98 -9.60
N THR A 198 -2.57 9.28 -9.41
CA THR A 198 -3.68 9.91 -8.70
C THR A 198 -4.99 9.69 -9.48
N MET A 199 -6.09 9.72 -8.79
CA MET A 199 -7.43 9.61 -9.39
C MET A 199 -7.76 10.86 -10.20
N ASP A 200 -8.55 10.70 -11.24
CA ASP A 200 -9.17 11.84 -11.91
C ASP A 200 -10.33 12.42 -11.09
N HIS A 201 -11.03 13.41 -11.63
CA HIS A 201 -12.13 14.08 -10.94
C HIS A 201 -13.25 13.10 -10.58
N ASP A 202 -13.73 12.32 -11.54
CA ASP A 202 -14.89 11.45 -11.38
C ASP A 202 -14.54 10.25 -10.48
N GLU A 203 -13.35 9.68 -10.63
CA GLU A 203 -12.80 8.66 -9.75
C GLU A 203 -12.70 9.16 -8.30
N SER A 204 -12.32 10.42 -8.10
CA SER A 204 -12.19 11.03 -6.78
C SER A 204 -13.55 11.25 -6.10
N VAL A 205 -14.55 11.72 -6.85
CA VAL A 205 -15.92 11.84 -6.36
C VAL A 205 -16.47 10.46 -6.00
N ALA A 206 -16.31 9.49 -6.89
CA ALA A 206 -16.76 8.11 -6.65
C ALA A 206 -16.04 7.48 -5.45
N PHE A 207 -14.77 7.80 -5.23
CA PHE A 207 -14.04 7.35 -4.03
C PHE A 207 -14.64 7.93 -2.74
N ILE A 208 -14.99 9.22 -2.71
CA ILE A 208 -15.65 9.83 -1.55
C ILE A 208 -17.00 9.15 -1.29
N GLN A 209 -17.81 8.99 -2.32
CA GLN A 209 -19.13 8.31 -2.22
C GLN A 209 -18.98 6.88 -1.70
N PHE A 210 -18.06 6.10 -2.27
CA PHE A 210 -17.74 4.76 -1.80
C PHE A 210 -17.36 4.72 -0.31
N ARG A 211 -16.66 5.73 0.19
CA ARG A 211 -16.31 5.85 1.61
C ARG A 211 -17.52 6.13 2.49
N LEU A 212 -18.43 6.99 2.02
CA LEU A 212 -19.70 7.30 2.72
C LEU A 212 -20.59 6.06 2.78
N GLU A 213 -20.83 5.39 1.67
CA GLU A 213 -21.62 4.15 1.59
C GLU A 213 -21.09 3.07 2.56
N ASN A 214 -19.78 2.81 2.54
CA ASN A 214 -19.18 1.83 3.43
C ASN A 214 -19.26 2.19 4.92
N ALA A 215 -19.56 3.43 5.24
CA ALA A 215 -19.74 3.91 6.61
C ALA A 215 -21.21 3.97 7.04
N ASP A 216 -22.14 3.67 6.13
CA ASP A 216 -23.58 3.94 6.28
C ASP A 216 -23.82 5.43 6.64
N ALA A 217 -23.05 6.33 6.03
CA ALA A 217 -23.20 7.78 6.18
C ALA A 217 -24.18 8.32 5.13
N PRO A 218 -24.83 9.46 5.40
CA PRO A 218 -25.71 10.10 4.43
C PRO A 218 -24.96 10.47 3.13
N ASP A 219 -25.57 10.21 1.98
CA ASP A 219 -24.99 10.51 0.66
C ASP A 219 -24.86 12.03 0.42
N ASP A 220 -25.71 12.82 1.09
CA ASP A 220 -25.75 14.28 1.06
C ASP A 220 -24.89 14.94 2.14
N LEU A 221 -24.01 14.19 2.80
CA LEU A 221 -23.11 14.74 3.83
C LEU A 221 -22.23 15.88 3.29
N PHE A 222 -21.77 15.78 2.05
CA PHE A 222 -21.04 16.83 1.35
C PHE A 222 -21.91 17.45 0.27
N GLU A 223 -21.98 18.76 0.23
CA GLU A 223 -22.59 19.48 -0.88
C GLU A 223 -21.81 19.29 -2.18
N GLN A 224 -22.45 19.32 -3.34
CA GLN A 224 -21.83 19.05 -4.64
C GLN A 224 -20.66 20.03 -4.90
N ASP A 225 -20.84 21.30 -4.64
CA ASP A 225 -19.79 22.31 -4.83
C ASP A 225 -18.61 22.05 -3.89
N CYS A 226 -18.86 21.56 -2.68
CA CYS A 226 -17.82 21.15 -1.74
C CYS A 226 -17.03 19.95 -2.26
N LEU A 227 -17.70 18.94 -2.81
CA LEU A 227 -17.02 17.77 -3.43
C LEU A 227 -16.09 18.21 -4.55
N HIS A 228 -16.54 19.08 -5.46
CA HIS A 228 -15.70 19.59 -6.54
C HIS A 228 -14.47 20.35 -6.02
N GLN A 229 -14.61 21.15 -4.98
CA GLN A 229 -13.50 21.86 -4.37
C GLN A 229 -12.52 20.93 -3.65
N ILE A 230 -13.00 19.91 -2.91
CA ILE A 230 -12.15 18.91 -2.29
C ILE A 230 -11.31 18.18 -3.34
N VAL A 231 -11.93 17.77 -4.44
CA VAL A 231 -11.25 17.03 -5.51
C VAL A 231 -10.19 17.91 -6.19
N ALA A 232 -10.52 19.18 -6.47
CA ALA A 232 -9.58 20.14 -7.04
C ALA A 232 -8.39 20.40 -6.12
N HIS A 233 -8.62 20.59 -4.83
CA HIS A 233 -7.58 20.79 -3.82
C HIS A 233 -6.67 19.56 -3.68
N CYS A 234 -7.24 18.38 -3.55
CA CYS A 234 -6.50 17.12 -3.31
C CYS A 234 -5.85 16.53 -4.56
N ARG A 235 -6.17 17.03 -5.77
CA ARG A 235 -5.62 16.56 -7.06
C ARG A 235 -5.65 15.02 -7.21
N GLY A 236 -6.71 14.40 -6.73
CA GLY A 236 -6.90 12.95 -6.82
C GLY A 236 -6.05 12.09 -5.88
N ASN A 237 -5.33 12.70 -4.93
CA ASN A 237 -4.54 11.97 -3.96
C ASN A 237 -5.43 11.39 -2.85
N ARG A 238 -5.52 10.05 -2.78
CA ARG A 238 -6.41 9.35 -1.83
C ARG A 238 -6.18 9.74 -0.37
N ARG A 239 -4.91 9.86 0.05
CA ARG A 239 -4.58 10.25 1.44
C ARG A 239 -4.99 11.69 1.73
N GLN A 240 -4.75 12.61 0.79
CA GLN A 240 -5.17 14.00 0.94
C GLN A 240 -6.69 14.10 1.01
N ILE A 241 -7.43 13.41 0.14
CA ILE A 241 -8.91 13.37 0.20
C ILE A 241 -9.37 12.87 1.57
N MET A 242 -8.82 11.75 2.06
CA MET A 242 -9.15 11.20 3.38
C MET A 242 -8.93 12.22 4.50
N ASN A 243 -7.78 12.89 4.50
CA ASN A 243 -7.42 13.87 5.51
C ASN A 243 -8.32 15.10 5.43
N THR A 244 -8.49 15.66 4.23
CA THR A 244 -9.33 16.85 4.00
C THR A 244 -10.77 16.59 4.40
N CYS A 245 -11.38 15.48 3.96
CA CYS A 245 -12.74 15.12 4.37
C CYS A 245 -12.86 14.95 5.89
N THR A 246 -11.85 14.36 6.55
CA THR A 246 -11.84 14.22 8.01
C THR A 246 -11.84 15.57 8.71
N LEU A 247 -11.02 16.52 8.25
CA LEU A 247 -10.93 17.86 8.83
C LEU A 247 -12.23 18.65 8.64
N LEU A 248 -12.81 18.60 7.44
CA LEU A 248 -14.07 19.28 7.13
C LEU A 248 -15.24 18.74 7.95
N ILE A 249 -15.34 17.43 8.12
CA ILE A 249 -16.35 16.81 8.98
C ILE A 249 -16.20 17.25 10.43
N ASN A 250 -14.97 17.30 10.94
CA ASN A 250 -14.72 17.77 12.30
C ASN A 250 -15.13 19.24 12.45
N GLU A 251 -14.82 20.08 11.48
CA GLU A 251 -15.21 21.50 11.48
C GLU A 251 -16.73 21.66 11.46
N ALA A 252 -17.43 20.93 10.57
CA ALA A 252 -18.89 20.91 10.51
C ALA A 252 -19.53 20.49 11.86
N TYR A 253 -18.97 19.45 12.49
CA TYR A 253 -19.42 19.02 13.81
C TYR A 253 -19.24 20.12 14.88
N PHE A 254 -18.11 20.82 14.91
CA PHE A 254 -17.88 21.89 15.86
C PHE A 254 -18.81 23.09 15.62
N ARG A 255 -19.18 23.37 14.38
CA ARG A 255 -20.15 24.41 14.02
C ARG A 255 -21.61 23.96 14.14
N GLN A 256 -21.86 22.69 14.47
CA GLN A 256 -23.18 22.09 14.52
C GLN A 256 -23.92 22.12 13.16
N GLU A 257 -23.16 22.04 12.07
CA GLU A 257 -23.65 21.93 10.70
C GLU A 257 -23.80 20.46 10.32
N LYS A 258 -24.95 20.06 9.77
CA LYS A 258 -25.24 18.65 9.43
C LYS A 258 -24.69 18.24 8.06
N THR A 259 -24.39 19.21 7.22
CA THR A 259 -23.81 19.05 5.90
C THR A 259 -22.48 19.82 5.84
N VAL A 260 -21.60 19.38 4.96
CA VAL A 260 -20.29 19.99 4.73
C VAL A 260 -20.39 20.84 3.48
N GLY A 261 -20.50 22.16 3.66
CA GLY A 261 -20.58 23.14 2.58
C GLY A 261 -19.21 23.63 2.12
N PRO A 262 -19.15 24.32 0.95
CA PRO A 262 -17.89 24.79 0.36
C PRO A 262 -17.19 25.88 1.21
N GLU A 263 -17.94 26.64 2.01
CA GLU A 263 -17.41 27.70 2.90
C GLU A 263 -16.46 27.14 3.97
N LEU A 264 -16.65 25.86 4.36
CA LEU A 264 -15.79 25.20 5.34
C LEU A 264 -14.36 24.99 4.83
N ILE A 265 -14.16 24.81 3.54
CA ILE A 265 -12.83 24.64 2.94
C ILE A 265 -12.02 25.91 3.13
N PHE A 266 -12.64 27.08 2.90
CA PHE A 266 -11.95 28.39 3.02
C PHE A 266 -11.74 28.83 4.47
N SER A 267 -12.53 28.32 5.38
CA SER A 267 -12.49 28.73 6.79
C SER A 267 -11.79 27.72 7.71
N CYS A 268 -11.35 26.57 7.18
CA CYS A 268 -10.60 25.59 7.95
C CYS A 268 -9.10 25.87 7.89
N ASP A 269 -8.58 26.54 8.92
CA ASP A 269 -7.15 26.90 9.04
C ASP A 269 -6.21 25.72 8.86
N GLN A 270 -6.64 24.52 9.26
CA GLN A 270 -5.84 23.29 9.17
C GLN A 270 -5.66 22.79 7.73
N ILE A 271 -6.56 23.14 6.80
CA ILE A 271 -6.42 22.82 5.38
C ILE A 271 -5.45 23.79 4.71
N GLN A 272 -5.48 25.05 5.09
CA GLN A 272 -4.61 26.10 4.52
C GLN A 272 -3.13 25.95 4.88
N ILE A 273 -2.83 25.30 6.02
CA ILE A 273 -1.44 25.03 6.45
C ILE A 273 -0.79 23.89 5.66
N SER A 274 -1.56 23.08 4.94
CA SER A 274 -1.07 21.90 4.21
C SER A 274 -0.70 22.18 2.74
N GLU A 275 -0.77 23.42 2.30
CA GLU A 275 -0.26 23.90 1.00
C GLU A 275 1.24 24.29 1.10
#